data_74736283b46fbf8e7c19bb1bb7023937
#
_entry.id   74736283b46fbf8e7c19bb1bb7023937
#
_cell.length_a   1.000
_cell.length_b   1.000
_cell.length_c   1.000
_cell.angle_alpha   90.00
_cell.angle_beta   90.00
_cell.angle_gamma   90.00
#
_symmetry.space_group_name_H-M   'P 1'
#
loop_
_entity.id
_entity.type
_entity.pdbx_description
1 polymer ?
#
loop_
_entity_poly.entity_id
_entity_poly.type
_entity_poly.pdbx_seq_one_letter_code
_entity_poly.pdbx_strand_id
1 'polypeptide(L)'
;VDRLPGIGFDSPHNRPITWAHLLTQTSEWEGSCFGLPDTVDRWRKVAQDPRPVGGPKGGARPLQAPGTYWEYNDVRINQLSLALLHLFGEPLEQVFLQRLLRPLGGGEGFAWRGYDDAWVELPGRGRMPSVPGGTHWGGGVSISARDQARVGQLLLDGGSVGGHQLIPAGWLQRMALPCPIAPFYGRLLWLNPEGLAFPGASPAAMFMLGAGGHCVWVDPDFEAVVVLRWLDAAHLGPTIGQIAAALTDR
;
A
#
# COMPACT_ATOMS: atom_id res chain seq x y z
N VAL A 1 11.43 3.89 15.65
CA VAL A 1 10.08 4.43 15.44
C VAL A 1 9.80 5.36 16.56
N ASP A 2 9.47 6.61 16.24
CA ASP A 2 8.95 7.55 17.21
C ASP A 2 7.67 6.93 17.78
N ARG A 3 7.69 6.68 19.06
CA ARG A 3 6.58 6.03 19.72
C ARG A 3 5.38 6.97 19.71
N LEU A 4 4.29 6.49 19.14
CA LEU A 4 3.00 7.16 19.21
C LEU A 4 2.23 6.53 20.36
N PRO A 5 2.19 7.15 21.55
CA PRO A 5 1.54 6.55 22.73
C PRO A 5 0.03 6.50 22.55
N GLY A 6 -0.60 5.49 23.13
CA GLY A 6 -2.06 5.39 23.21
C GLY A 6 -2.79 5.01 21.94
N ILE A 7 -2.06 4.61 20.88
CA ILE A 7 -2.68 4.20 19.60
C ILE A 7 -2.39 2.74 19.23
N GLY A 8 -2.20 1.87 20.23
CA GLY A 8 -2.09 0.43 19.99
C GLY A 8 -0.69 -0.11 19.78
N PHE A 9 0.37 0.65 20.11
CA PHE A 9 1.76 0.18 20.05
C PHE A 9 2.40 0.00 21.43
N ASP A 10 1.60 0.08 22.52
CA ASP A 10 2.14 0.10 23.89
C ASP A 10 2.29 -1.30 24.50
N SER A 11 1.65 -2.33 23.94
CA SER A 11 1.76 -3.69 24.47
C SER A 11 3.20 -4.21 24.35
N PRO A 12 3.64 -5.16 25.19
CA PRO A 12 4.97 -5.78 25.07
C PRO A 12 5.22 -6.36 23.67
N HIS A 13 4.19 -6.91 23.01
CA HIS A 13 4.28 -7.47 21.68
C HIS A 13 4.42 -6.38 20.60
N ASN A 14 3.61 -5.31 20.68
CA ASN A 14 3.57 -4.27 19.66
C ASN A 14 4.70 -3.23 19.78
N ARG A 15 5.28 -3.07 20.98
CA ARG A 15 6.31 -2.05 21.25
C ARG A 15 7.54 -2.11 20.34
N PRO A 16 8.05 -3.28 19.90
CA PRO A 16 9.17 -3.36 18.96
C PRO A 16 8.82 -3.10 17.51
N ILE A 17 7.54 -2.89 17.17
CA ILE A 17 7.11 -2.63 15.81
C ILE A 17 7.73 -1.32 15.29
N THR A 18 8.25 -1.36 14.08
CA THR A 18 8.85 -0.21 13.39
C THR A 18 7.99 0.21 12.19
N TRP A 19 8.20 1.42 11.68
CA TRP A 19 7.60 1.86 10.42
C TRP A 19 7.93 0.90 9.25
N ALA A 20 9.15 0.36 9.23
CA ALA A 20 9.54 -0.61 8.21
C ALA A 20 8.67 -1.87 8.29
N HIS A 21 8.41 -2.39 9.50
CA HIS A 21 7.55 -3.56 9.69
C HIS A 21 6.12 -3.34 9.19
N LEU A 22 5.56 -2.15 9.45
CA LEU A 22 4.23 -1.79 8.95
C LEU A 22 4.21 -1.69 7.43
N LEU A 23 5.18 -0.98 6.84
CA LEU A 23 5.27 -0.75 5.40
C LEU A 23 5.55 -2.02 4.61
N THR A 24 6.22 -3.02 5.20
CA THR A 24 6.52 -4.30 4.55
C THR A 24 5.53 -5.42 4.89
N GLN A 25 4.44 -5.13 5.60
CA GLN A 25 3.44 -6.13 6.03
C GLN A 25 4.04 -7.23 6.95
N THR A 26 5.06 -6.88 7.74
CA THR A 26 5.73 -7.80 8.68
C THR A 26 5.55 -7.39 10.14
N SER A 27 4.60 -6.50 10.41
CA SER A 27 4.44 -5.93 11.76
C SER A 27 3.98 -6.94 12.80
N GLU A 28 3.21 -7.96 12.39
CA GLU A 28 2.51 -8.86 13.32
C GLU A 28 1.75 -8.11 14.43
N TRP A 29 1.36 -6.85 14.14
CA TRP A 29 0.60 -6.05 15.08
C TRP A 29 -0.67 -6.78 15.50
N GLU A 30 -0.94 -6.79 16.81
CA GLU A 30 -2.16 -7.33 17.38
C GLU A 30 -3.03 -6.24 17.95
N GLY A 31 -4.33 -6.33 17.70
CA GLY A 31 -5.28 -5.39 18.23
C GLY A 31 -6.54 -5.24 17.38
N SER A 32 -7.30 -4.21 17.69
CA SER A 32 -8.45 -3.82 16.89
C SER A 32 -8.31 -2.37 16.47
N CYS A 33 -8.58 -2.10 15.18
CA CYS A 33 -8.59 -0.77 14.61
C CYS A 33 -9.99 -0.48 14.10
N PHE A 34 -10.65 0.53 14.64
CA PHE A 34 -12.04 0.89 14.32
C PHE A 34 -13.02 -0.31 14.38
N GLY A 35 -13.03 -1.00 15.51
CA GLY A 35 -13.89 -2.16 15.73
C GLY A 35 -13.46 -3.45 15.04
N LEU A 36 -12.44 -3.42 14.17
CA LEU A 36 -11.95 -4.58 13.44
C LEU A 36 -10.70 -5.16 14.08
N PRO A 37 -10.72 -6.41 14.57
CA PRO A 37 -9.51 -7.07 15.04
C PRO A 37 -8.63 -7.51 13.87
N ASP A 38 -7.30 -7.49 14.05
CA ASP A 38 -6.34 -7.96 13.05
C ASP A 38 -6.54 -9.43 12.67
N THR A 39 -7.17 -10.21 13.57
CA THR A 39 -7.48 -11.64 13.34
C THR A 39 -8.33 -11.89 12.11
N VAL A 40 -9.18 -10.94 11.68
CA VAL A 40 -10.06 -11.13 10.50
C VAL A 40 -9.27 -11.37 9.21
N ASP A 41 -8.02 -10.94 9.14
CA ASP A 41 -7.15 -11.11 7.98
C ASP A 41 -5.99 -12.09 8.21
N ARG A 42 -5.92 -12.76 9.35
CA ARG A 42 -4.95 -13.84 9.54
C ARG A 42 -5.22 -14.96 8.54
N TRP A 43 -4.17 -15.55 7.99
CA TRP A 43 -4.24 -16.55 6.92
C TRP A 43 -4.88 -16.03 5.62
N ARG A 44 -4.91 -14.74 5.40
CA ARG A 44 -5.46 -14.19 4.15
C ARG A 44 -4.57 -14.57 2.97
N LYS A 45 -5.15 -15.28 2.00
CA LYS A 45 -4.50 -15.52 0.71
C LYS A 45 -4.69 -14.32 -0.20
N VAL A 46 -3.61 -13.88 -0.80
CA VAL A 46 -3.60 -12.89 -1.89
C VAL A 46 -2.91 -13.51 -3.11
N ALA A 47 -3.37 -13.16 -4.30
CA ALA A 47 -2.96 -13.85 -5.54
C ALA A 47 -1.44 -13.78 -5.80
N GLN A 48 -0.79 -12.69 -5.41
CA GLN A 48 0.64 -12.47 -5.63
C GLN A 48 1.54 -13.09 -4.55
N ASP A 49 0.96 -13.67 -3.49
CA ASP A 49 1.73 -14.43 -2.50
C ASP A 49 1.89 -15.88 -2.98
N PRO A 50 3.08 -16.32 -3.38
CA PRO A 50 3.30 -17.68 -3.86
C PRO A 50 3.31 -18.73 -2.75
N ARG A 51 3.39 -18.31 -1.49
CA ARG A 51 3.52 -19.22 -0.35
C ARG A 51 2.20 -19.96 -0.08
N PRO A 52 2.25 -21.18 0.49
CA PRO A 52 1.05 -21.90 0.87
C PRO A 52 0.31 -21.20 2.02
N VAL A 53 -1.00 -21.34 2.05
CA VAL A 53 -1.82 -20.87 3.18
C VAL A 53 -1.74 -21.88 4.31
N GLY A 54 -1.41 -21.40 5.51
CA GLY A 54 -1.28 -22.26 6.69
C GLY A 54 -2.58 -22.60 7.40
N GLY A 55 -3.69 -21.88 7.09
CA GLY A 55 -4.98 -22.09 7.73
C GLY A 55 -6.11 -21.31 7.04
N PRO A 56 -7.35 -21.44 7.53
CA PRO A 56 -8.48 -20.70 7.00
C PRO A 56 -8.38 -19.21 7.39
N LYS A 57 -8.79 -18.32 6.48
CA LYS A 57 -8.84 -16.88 6.76
C LYS A 57 -9.62 -16.59 8.05
N GLY A 58 -9.05 -15.77 8.92
CA GLY A 58 -9.59 -15.46 10.25
C GLY A 58 -9.31 -16.53 11.32
N GLY A 59 -8.65 -17.62 10.94
CA GLY A 59 -8.27 -18.68 11.88
C GLY A 59 -7.19 -18.26 12.87
N ALA A 60 -7.25 -18.83 14.06
CA ALA A 60 -6.26 -18.56 15.10
C ALA A 60 -4.88 -19.09 14.69
N ARG A 61 -3.85 -18.31 15.00
CA ARG A 61 -2.44 -18.72 14.95
C ARG A 61 -1.64 -17.96 16.02
N PRO A 62 -0.55 -18.51 16.52
CA PRO A 62 0.40 -17.75 17.32
C PRO A 62 0.98 -16.60 16.51
N LEU A 63 1.12 -15.44 17.16
CA LEU A 63 1.85 -14.32 16.57
C LEU A 63 3.36 -14.62 16.56
N GLN A 64 4.00 -14.16 15.50
CA GLN A 64 5.46 -14.17 15.40
C GLN A 64 6.03 -12.85 15.91
N ALA A 65 7.33 -12.81 16.16
CA ALA A 65 7.98 -11.55 16.47
C ALA A 65 7.85 -10.55 15.29
N PRO A 66 7.64 -9.25 15.54
CA PRO A 66 7.64 -8.24 14.50
C PRO A 66 8.88 -8.32 13.61
N GLY A 67 8.69 -8.31 12.29
CA GLY A 67 9.73 -8.44 11.29
C GLY A 67 10.06 -9.86 10.85
N THR A 68 9.50 -10.90 11.47
CA THR A 68 9.84 -12.30 11.17
C THR A 68 8.77 -13.08 10.40
N TYR A 69 7.59 -12.50 10.22
CA TYR A 69 6.49 -13.10 9.48
C TYR A 69 5.82 -12.07 8.58
N TRP A 70 5.61 -12.43 7.32
CA TRP A 70 4.91 -11.59 6.37
C TRP A 70 3.46 -12.07 6.21
N GLU A 71 2.51 -11.17 6.33
CA GLU A 71 1.08 -11.42 6.13
C GLU A 71 0.39 -10.17 5.62
N TYR A 72 -0.29 -10.29 4.48
CA TYR A 72 -1.10 -9.20 3.95
C TYR A 72 -2.34 -9.01 4.83
N ASN A 73 -2.37 -7.95 5.60
CA ASN A 73 -3.40 -7.72 6.61
C ASN A 73 -3.87 -6.26 6.56
N ASP A 74 -5.10 -6.05 6.08
CA ASP A 74 -5.65 -4.71 5.88
C ASP A 74 -5.87 -3.96 7.21
N VAL A 75 -6.19 -4.67 8.30
CA VAL A 75 -6.37 -4.03 9.62
C VAL A 75 -5.05 -3.43 10.11
N ARG A 76 -3.94 -4.11 9.87
CA ARG A 76 -2.60 -3.60 10.21
C ARG A 76 -2.22 -2.39 9.35
N ILE A 77 -2.72 -2.31 8.12
CA ILE A 77 -2.55 -1.12 7.28
C ILE A 77 -3.48 0.01 7.71
N ASN A 78 -4.68 -0.28 8.21
CA ASN A 78 -5.53 0.73 8.84
C ASN A 78 -4.85 1.31 10.09
N GLN A 79 -4.16 0.47 10.86
CA GLN A 79 -3.34 0.91 12.00
C GLN A 79 -2.15 1.79 11.56
N LEU A 80 -1.52 1.48 10.43
CA LEU A 80 -0.51 2.37 9.82
C LEU A 80 -1.11 3.72 9.44
N SER A 81 -2.29 3.75 8.81
CA SER A 81 -2.97 4.99 8.45
C SER A 81 -3.30 5.84 9.69
N LEU A 82 -3.76 5.21 10.76
CA LEU A 82 -3.98 5.90 12.04
C LEU A 82 -2.68 6.48 12.60
N ALA A 83 -1.59 5.72 12.57
CA ALA A 83 -0.29 6.20 13.01
C ALA A 83 0.22 7.38 12.16
N LEU A 84 0.00 7.36 10.85
CA LEU A 84 0.35 8.46 9.95
C LEU A 84 -0.53 9.70 10.21
N LEU A 85 -1.81 9.53 10.51
CA LEU A 85 -2.69 10.63 10.91
C LEU A 85 -2.12 11.36 12.15
N HIS A 86 -1.69 10.61 13.16
CA HIS A 86 -1.03 11.17 14.34
C HIS A 86 0.30 11.85 14.03
N LEU A 87 1.11 11.28 13.12
CA LEU A 87 2.39 11.83 12.72
C LEU A 87 2.23 13.17 11.96
N PHE A 88 1.30 13.23 11.01
CA PHE A 88 1.06 14.45 10.24
C PHE A 88 0.22 15.47 11.02
N GLY A 89 -0.65 15.00 11.90
CA GLY A 89 -1.60 15.85 12.63
C GLY A 89 -2.63 16.51 11.74
N GLU A 90 -2.87 15.94 10.57
CA GLU A 90 -3.86 16.36 9.57
C GLU A 90 -4.38 15.13 8.81
N PRO A 91 -5.63 15.14 8.28
CA PRO A 91 -6.19 14.02 7.54
C PRO A 91 -5.32 13.60 6.36
N LEU A 92 -5.06 12.29 6.22
CA LEU A 92 -4.23 11.77 5.13
C LEU A 92 -4.78 12.09 3.74
N GLU A 93 -6.09 12.23 3.60
CA GLU A 93 -6.72 12.73 2.38
C GLU A 93 -6.14 14.09 1.99
N GLN A 94 -6.04 15.02 2.95
CA GLN A 94 -5.48 16.36 2.72
C GLN A 94 -3.98 16.28 2.45
N VAL A 95 -3.24 15.48 3.20
CA VAL A 95 -1.80 15.25 2.98
C VAL A 95 -1.56 14.79 1.54
N PHE A 96 -2.30 13.76 1.09
CA PHE A 96 -2.15 13.19 -0.24
C PHE A 96 -2.55 14.19 -1.33
N LEU A 97 -3.69 14.88 -1.16
CA LEU A 97 -4.17 15.86 -2.11
C LEU A 97 -3.19 17.03 -2.26
N GLN A 98 -2.78 17.64 -1.15
CA GLN A 98 -2.01 18.89 -1.19
C GLN A 98 -0.52 18.66 -1.47
N ARG A 99 0.05 17.57 -0.92
CA ARG A 99 1.48 17.33 -1.02
C ARG A 99 1.87 16.44 -2.21
N LEU A 100 0.90 15.75 -2.82
CA LEU A 100 1.18 14.86 -3.95
C LEU A 100 0.35 15.24 -5.19
N LEU A 101 -0.98 15.13 -5.14
CA LEU A 101 -1.79 15.28 -6.36
C LEU A 101 -1.77 16.71 -6.93
N ARG A 102 -1.84 17.74 -6.10
CA ARG A 102 -1.81 19.14 -6.56
C ARG A 102 -0.48 19.50 -7.24
N PRO A 103 0.69 19.18 -6.70
CA PRO A 103 1.95 19.39 -7.41
C PRO A 103 2.05 18.64 -8.74
N LEU A 104 1.35 17.51 -8.89
CA LEU A 104 1.27 16.75 -10.14
C LEU A 104 0.24 17.30 -11.13
N GLY A 105 -0.43 18.40 -10.80
CA GLY A 105 -1.48 18.98 -11.63
C GLY A 105 -2.77 18.17 -11.66
N GLY A 106 -3.06 17.44 -10.59
CA GLY A 106 -4.22 16.56 -10.43
C GLY A 106 -5.06 16.88 -9.20
N GLY A 107 -5.90 15.90 -8.81
CA GLY A 107 -6.70 15.92 -7.60
C GLY A 107 -8.12 16.49 -7.79
N GLU A 108 -8.58 16.66 -9.01
CA GLU A 108 -9.99 16.96 -9.26
C GLU A 108 -10.84 15.72 -9.02
N GLY A 109 -11.88 15.87 -8.17
CA GLY A 109 -12.74 14.73 -7.77
C GLY A 109 -12.05 13.68 -6.89
N PHE A 110 -10.85 13.97 -6.40
CA PHE A 110 -10.19 13.09 -5.43
C PHE A 110 -10.94 13.10 -4.09
N ALA A 111 -11.13 11.91 -3.54
CA ALA A 111 -11.60 11.71 -2.17
C ALA A 111 -11.01 10.44 -1.58
N TRP A 112 -10.72 10.45 -0.28
CA TRP A 112 -10.31 9.27 0.46
C TRP A 112 -11.26 9.08 1.64
N ARG A 113 -12.23 8.20 1.46
CA ARG A 113 -13.30 7.98 2.45
C ARG A 113 -12.85 6.99 3.51
N GLY A 114 -13.02 7.37 4.77
CA GLY A 114 -12.86 6.49 5.92
C GLY A 114 -14.12 5.67 6.22
N TYR A 115 -14.05 4.84 7.25
CA TYR A 115 -15.24 4.22 7.84
C TYR A 115 -16.00 5.24 8.68
N ASP A 116 -17.30 5.04 8.87
CA ASP A 116 -18.16 5.99 9.60
C ASP A 116 -17.73 6.17 11.07
N ASP A 117 -17.14 5.14 11.68
CA ASP A 117 -16.62 5.13 13.04
C ASP A 117 -15.11 5.45 13.16
N ALA A 118 -14.43 5.70 12.04
CA ALA A 118 -12.99 5.96 11.99
C ALA A 118 -12.63 7.43 12.30
N TRP A 119 -13.19 7.97 13.38
CA TRP A 119 -12.90 9.32 13.84
C TRP A 119 -12.13 9.30 15.15
N VAL A 120 -11.05 10.06 15.21
CA VAL A 120 -10.18 10.16 16.39
C VAL A 120 -10.00 11.61 16.84
N GLU A 121 -9.88 11.80 18.16
CA GLU A 121 -9.50 13.08 18.76
C GLU A 121 -7.98 13.20 18.78
N LEU A 122 -7.45 14.21 18.10
CA LEU A 122 -6.03 14.53 18.17
C LEU A 122 -5.80 15.66 19.18
N PRO A 123 -4.91 15.49 20.16
CA PRO A 123 -4.62 16.51 21.15
C PRO A 123 -4.29 17.86 20.52
N GLY A 124 -5.04 18.90 20.89
CA GLY A 124 -4.86 20.26 20.39
C GLY A 124 -5.27 20.51 18.94
N ARG A 125 -5.83 19.49 18.24
CA ARG A 125 -6.25 19.59 16.84
C ARG A 125 -7.70 19.21 16.58
N GLY A 126 -8.38 18.61 17.57
CA GLY A 126 -9.79 18.22 17.49
C GLY A 126 -10.01 16.88 16.76
N ARG A 127 -11.26 16.64 16.42
CA ARG A 127 -11.72 15.39 15.84
C ARG A 127 -11.42 15.33 14.33
N MET A 128 -10.73 14.27 13.90
CA MET A 128 -10.32 14.06 12.51
C MET A 128 -10.63 12.66 12.01
N PRO A 129 -10.97 12.48 10.72
CA PRO A 129 -11.16 11.16 10.15
C PRO A 129 -9.82 10.46 9.93
N SER A 130 -9.72 9.19 10.32
CA SER A 130 -8.71 8.29 9.81
C SER A 130 -9.25 7.62 8.54
N VAL A 131 -8.37 7.42 7.56
CA VAL A 131 -8.75 6.74 6.32
C VAL A 131 -8.20 5.31 6.30
N PRO A 132 -8.87 4.35 5.64
CA PRO A 132 -8.35 3.00 5.55
C PRO A 132 -7.15 2.96 4.61
N GLY A 133 -6.11 2.27 5.03
CA GLY A 133 -5.04 1.82 4.15
C GLY A 133 -5.39 0.48 3.50
N GLY A 134 -6.21 -0.32 4.17
CA GLY A 134 -6.81 -1.55 3.68
C GLY A 134 -8.32 -1.52 3.86
N THR A 135 -9.04 -1.90 2.81
CA THR A 135 -10.49 -1.68 2.73
C THR A 135 -11.26 -2.96 2.96
N HIS A 136 -11.98 -3.04 4.09
CA HIS A 136 -12.92 -4.14 4.34
C HIS A 136 -14.35 -3.78 3.99
N TRP A 137 -14.82 -2.57 4.33
CA TRP A 137 -16.21 -2.16 4.18
C TRP A 137 -16.30 -0.69 3.74
N GLY A 138 -16.47 -0.47 2.46
CA GLY A 138 -16.92 0.79 1.90
C GLY A 138 -15.99 2.00 1.98
N GLY A 139 -14.84 1.90 2.63
CA GLY A 139 -13.82 2.94 2.61
C GLY A 139 -12.94 2.85 1.37
N GLY A 140 -12.13 3.85 1.10
CA GLY A 140 -11.12 3.81 0.05
C GLY A 140 -10.97 5.08 -0.75
N VAL A 141 -10.06 5.01 -1.71
CA VAL A 141 -9.67 6.13 -2.57
C VAL A 141 -10.56 6.20 -3.81
N SER A 142 -11.19 7.37 -4.02
CA SER A 142 -11.79 7.78 -5.28
C SER A 142 -10.80 8.68 -6.00
N ILE A 143 -10.27 8.22 -7.14
CA ILE A 143 -9.22 8.90 -7.88
C ILE A 143 -9.39 8.63 -9.39
N SER A 144 -9.09 9.60 -10.25
CA SER A 144 -9.14 9.39 -11.69
C SER A 144 -8.00 8.46 -12.15
N ALA A 145 -8.22 7.72 -13.26
CA ALA A 145 -7.14 6.92 -13.86
C ALA A 145 -5.94 7.80 -14.28
N ARG A 146 -6.22 9.04 -14.71
CA ARG A 146 -5.19 10.01 -15.07
C ARG A 146 -4.33 10.41 -13.87
N ASP A 147 -4.95 10.61 -12.71
CA ASP A 147 -4.19 10.93 -11.49
C ASP A 147 -3.43 9.73 -10.96
N GLN A 148 -3.97 8.51 -11.09
CA GLN A 148 -3.19 7.29 -10.83
C GLN A 148 -1.97 7.19 -11.75
N ALA A 149 -2.12 7.51 -13.04
CA ALA A 149 -0.99 7.52 -13.97
C ALA A 149 0.05 8.60 -13.61
N ARG A 150 -0.39 9.79 -13.16
CA ARG A 150 0.54 10.84 -12.66
C ARG A 150 1.35 10.37 -11.46
N VAL A 151 0.72 9.65 -10.52
CA VAL A 151 1.43 9.06 -9.39
C VAL A 151 2.43 8.00 -9.86
N GLY A 152 2.03 7.13 -10.78
CA GLY A 152 2.94 6.16 -11.41
C GLY A 152 4.11 6.84 -12.13
N GLN A 153 3.83 7.90 -12.90
CA GLN A 153 4.86 8.68 -13.60
C GLN A 153 5.84 9.32 -12.62
N LEU A 154 5.35 9.86 -11.50
CA LEU A 154 6.24 10.40 -10.45
C LEU A 154 7.22 9.34 -9.93
N LEU A 155 6.77 8.09 -9.75
CA LEU A 155 7.65 6.99 -9.34
C LEU A 155 8.67 6.67 -10.44
N LEU A 156 8.24 6.63 -11.69
CA LEU A 156 9.09 6.37 -12.86
C LEU A 156 10.15 7.46 -13.02
N ASP A 157 9.77 8.73 -12.82
CA ASP A 157 10.64 9.91 -12.91
C ASP A 157 11.52 10.12 -11.66
N GLY A 158 11.71 9.10 -10.84
CA GLY A 158 12.58 9.18 -9.66
C GLY A 158 12.08 10.14 -8.58
N GLY A 159 10.77 10.40 -8.53
CA GLY A 159 10.13 11.27 -7.53
C GLY A 159 10.19 12.75 -7.86
N SER A 160 10.54 13.11 -9.09
CA SER A 160 10.64 14.52 -9.55
C SER A 160 9.47 14.88 -10.46
N VAL A 161 9.04 16.13 -10.39
CA VAL A 161 8.07 16.73 -11.31
C VAL A 161 8.47 18.19 -11.60
N GLY A 162 8.50 18.57 -12.89
CA GLY A 162 8.85 19.92 -13.30
C GLY A 162 10.22 20.40 -12.76
N GLY A 163 11.19 19.51 -12.60
CA GLY A 163 12.52 19.82 -12.04
C GLY A 163 12.56 19.90 -10.49
N HIS A 164 11.46 19.68 -9.80
CA HIS A 164 11.38 19.69 -8.34
C HIS A 164 11.28 18.27 -7.78
N GLN A 165 12.15 17.92 -6.82
CA GLN A 165 12.11 16.65 -6.12
C GLN A 165 10.95 16.64 -5.13
N LEU A 166 9.87 15.91 -5.44
CA LEU A 166 8.67 15.78 -4.61
C LEU A 166 8.80 14.62 -3.61
N ILE A 167 9.35 13.51 -4.04
CA ILE A 167 9.67 12.35 -3.20
C ILE A 167 11.19 12.13 -3.24
N PRO A 168 11.90 12.07 -2.11
CA PRO A 168 13.33 11.82 -2.12
C PRO A 168 13.71 10.55 -2.89
N ALA A 169 14.66 10.63 -3.82
CA ALA A 169 15.09 9.49 -4.63
C ALA A 169 15.53 8.28 -3.79
N GLY A 170 16.26 8.51 -2.70
CA GLY A 170 16.64 7.45 -1.75
C GLY A 170 15.45 6.79 -1.04
N TRP A 171 14.28 7.45 -0.98
CA TRP A 171 13.06 6.83 -0.49
C TRP A 171 12.45 5.89 -1.53
N LEU A 172 12.40 6.29 -2.80
CA LEU A 172 11.91 5.44 -3.89
C LEU A 172 12.74 4.15 -4.02
N GLN A 173 14.05 4.27 -3.94
CA GLN A 173 14.93 3.09 -3.88
C GLN A 173 14.54 2.15 -2.73
N ARG A 174 14.27 2.69 -1.54
CA ARG A 174 13.81 1.89 -0.39
C ARG A 174 12.44 1.27 -0.61
N MET A 175 11.52 1.95 -1.30
CA MET A 175 10.19 1.42 -1.60
C MET A 175 10.27 0.16 -2.48
N ALA A 176 11.18 0.17 -3.45
CA ALA A 176 11.40 -0.94 -4.39
C ALA A 176 12.31 -2.06 -3.84
N LEU A 177 12.92 -1.87 -2.64
CA LEU A 177 13.71 -2.95 -2.04
C LEU A 177 12.81 -4.11 -1.61
N PRO A 178 13.09 -5.34 -2.07
CA PRO A 178 12.37 -6.53 -1.65
C PRO A 178 12.41 -6.73 -0.13
N CYS A 179 11.29 -7.12 0.45
CA CYS A 179 11.24 -7.60 1.82
C CYS A 179 12.03 -8.92 1.91
N PRO A 180 13.01 -9.07 2.83
CA PRO A 180 13.87 -10.25 2.89
C PRO A 180 13.12 -11.58 3.03
N ILE A 181 11.96 -11.57 3.69
CA ILE A 181 11.13 -12.78 3.92
C ILE A 181 9.95 -12.89 2.95
N ALA A 182 9.76 -11.89 2.07
CA ALA A 182 8.72 -11.85 1.04
C ALA A 182 9.22 -11.03 -0.16
N PRO A 183 10.12 -11.56 -1.00
CA PRO A 183 10.79 -10.80 -2.06
C PRO A 183 9.84 -10.19 -3.11
N PHE A 184 8.63 -10.73 -3.23
CA PHE A 184 7.55 -10.22 -4.08
C PHE A 184 6.86 -8.95 -3.54
N TYR A 185 7.33 -8.41 -2.38
CA TYR A 185 6.74 -7.24 -1.74
C TYR A 185 7.83 -6.27 -1.26
N GLY A 186 7.63 -4.99 -1.56
CA GLY A 186 8.47 -3.90 -1.08
C GLY A 186 7.78 -3.13 0.07
N ARG A 187 7.86 -1.81 0.05
CA ARG A 187 7.13 -0.95 0.99
C ARG A 187 5.81 -0.50 0.36
N LEU A 188 4.74 -1.25 0.65
CA LEU A 188 3.39 -1.09 0.08
C LEU A 188 3.35 -1.18 -1.46
N LEU A 189 4.33 -1.82 -2.06
CA LEU A 189 4.40 -2.11 -3.48
C LEU A 189 4.53 -3.61 -3.70
N TRP A 190 3.79 -4.14 -4.64
CA TRP A 190 4.03 -5.47 -5.18
C TRP A 190 5.19 -5.39 -6.17
N LEU A 191 6.11 -6.33 -6.08
CA LEU A 191 7.30 -6.41 -6.92
C LEU A 191 7.21 -7.65 -7.83
N ASN A 192 7.99 -7.64 -8.90
CA ASN A 192 8.00 -8.71 -9.90
C ASN A 192 9.37 -9.42 -10.02
N PRO A 193 9.99 -9.85 -8.91
CA PRO A 193 11.29 -10.49 -9.00
C PRO A 193 11.19 -11.70 -9.93
N GLU A 194 12.15 -11.83 -10.86
CA GLU A 194 12.21 -12.92 -11.83
C GLU A 194 10.96 -13.05 -12.74
N GLY A 195 10.10 -12.02 -12.79
CA GLY A 195 8.88 -12.04 -13.59
C GLY A 195 7.78 -12.99 -13.07
N LEU A 196 7.85 -13.41 -11.81
CA LEU A 196 6.99 -14.48 -11.28
C LEU A 196 5.54 -14.05 -11.06
N ALA A 197 5.30 -12.81 -10.63
CA ALA A 197 3.94 -12.34 -10.36
C ALA A 197 3.18 -11.99 -11.65
N PHE A 198 3.87 -11.35 -12.59
CA PHE A 198 3.31 -10.93 -13.88
C PHE A 198 4.31 -11.23 -15.00
N PRO A 199 4.25 -12.44 -15.58
CA PRO A 199 5.07 -12.79 -16.72
C PRO A 199 4.86 -11.80 -17.89
N GLY A 200 5.95 -11.28 -18.45
CA GLY A 200 5.92 -10.26 -19.50
C GLY A 200 6.25 -8.85 -18.99
N ALA A 201 5.89 -8.47 -17.78
CA ALA A 201 6.44 -7.27 -17.14
C ALA A 201 7.90 -7.49 -16.73
N SER A 202 8.68 -6.42 -16.67
CA SER A 202 10.09 -6.54 -16.30
C SER A 202 10.29 -6.98 -14.84
N PRO A 203 11.43 -7.56 -14.47
CA PRO A 203 11.77 -7.83 -13.08
C PRO A 203 11.86 -6.58 -12.19
N ALA A 204 12.08 -5.41 -12.79
CA ALA A 204 12.10 -4.12 -12.10
C ALA A 204 10.71 -3.51 -11.91
N ALA A 205 9.67 -4.13 -12.46
CA ALA A 205 8.31 -3.62 -12.40
C ALA A 205 7.77 -3.55 -10.96
N MET A 206 7.01 -2.51 -10.70
CA MET A 206 6.31 -2.25 -9.43
C MET A 206 4.82 -2.12 -9.69
N PHE A 207 4.01 -2.64 -8.76
CA PHE A 207 2.56 -2.64 -8.90
C PHE A 207 1.88 -2.11 -7.64
N MET A 208 0.87 -1.27 -7.84
CA MET A 208 -0.14 -0.92 -6.84
C MET A 208 -1.43 -1.63 -7.24
N LEU A 209 -1.87 -2.59 -6.44
CA LEU A 209 -3.02 -3.43 -6.74
C LEU A 209 -4.18 -3.10 -5.81
N GLY A 210 -5.38 -2.99 -6.38
CA GLY A 210 -6.61 -2.69 -5.65
C GLY A 210 -7.73 -3.71 -5.93
N ALA A 211 -8.61 -3.90 -4.94
CA ALA A 211 -9.80 -4.71 -5.09
C ALA A 211 -10.66 -4.23 -6.28
N GLY A 212 -11.28 -5.16 -7.01
CA GLY A 212 -12.03 -4.85 -8.22
C GLY A 212 -11.17 -4.73 -9.49
N GLY A 213 -9.96 -5.31 -9.48
CA GLY A 213 -9.09 -5.38 -10.66
C GLY A 213 -8.46 -4.03 -11.02
N HIS A 214 -8.13 -3.25 -10.01
CA HIS A 214 -7.36 -2.02 -10.19
C HIS A 214 -5.87 -2.32 -10.15
N CYS A 215 -5.13 -1.77 -11.10
CA CYS A 215 -3.68 -1.91 -11.17
C CYS A 215 -3.06 -0.59 -11.68
N VAL A 216 -2.04 -0.13 -10.98
CA VAL A 216 -1.08 0.82 -11.52
C VAL A 216 0.23 0.05 -11.65
N TRP A 217 0.70 -0.15 -12.86
CA TRP A 217 1.96 -0.81 -13.21
C TRP A 217 2.96 0.25 -13.62
N VAL A 218 4.08 0.28 -12.94
CA VAL A 218 5.23 1.15 -13.23
C VAL A 218 6.40 0.25 -13.62
N ASP A 219 6.90 0.40 -14.82
CA ASP A 219 7.96 -0.44 -15.35
C ASP A 219 9.14 0.41 -15.85
N PRO A 220 10.23 0.46 -15.09
CA PRO A 220 11.40 1.24 -15.47
C PRO A 220 12.09 0.74 -16.75
N ASP A 221 12.09 -0.58 -17.00
CA ASP A 221 12.76 -1.14 -18.17
C ASP A 221 12.01 -0.87 -19.47
N PHE A 222 10.68 -0.74 -19.39
CA PHE A 222 9.83 -0.33 -20.53
C PHE A 222 9.59 1.19 -20.56
N GLU A 223 10.11 1.94 -19.60
CA GLU A 223 9.81 3.38 -19.43
C GLU A 223 8.30 3.66 -19.49
N ALA A 224 7.50 2.81 -18.82
CA ALA A 224 6.06 2.80 -18.98
C ALA A 224 5.30 2.88 -17.65
N VAL A 225 4.15 3.55 -17.71
CA VAL A 225 3.12 3.54 -16.66
C VAL A 225 1.81 3.10 -17.28
N VAL A 226 1.20 2.07 -16.72
CA VAL A 226 -0.07 1.50 -17.17
C VAL A 226 -1.08 1.53 -16.02
N VAL A 227 -2.27 2.04 -16.29
CA VAL A 227 -3.39 2.03 -15.33
C VAL A 227 -4.52 1.17 -15.89
N LEU A 228 -4.83 0.09 -15.18
CA LEU A 228 -5.96 -0.78 -15.47
C LEU A 228 -7.01 -0.63 -14.37
N ARG A 229 -8.27 -0.59 -14.77
CA ARG A 229 -9.38 -0.41 -13.82
C ARG A 229 -10.56 -1.30 -14.17
N TRP A 230 -11.20 -1.83 -13.14
CA TRP A 230 -12.40 -2.68 -13.28
C TRP A 230 -12.18 -3.91 -14.17
N LEU A 231 -10.94 -4.41 -14.18
CA LEU A 231 -10.58 -5.61 -14.92
C LEU A 231 -10.83 -6.84 -14.03
N ASP A 232 -11.42 -7.87 -14.59
CA ASP A 232 -11.51 -9.15 -13.88
C ASP A 232 -10.10 -9.64 -13.50
N ALA A 233 -9.95 -10.11 -12.26
CA ALA A 233 -8.65 -10.55 -11.73
C ALA A 233 -8.01 -11.66 -12.59
N ALA A 234 -8.81 -12.53 -13.19
CA ALA A 234 -8.34 -13.59 -14.09
C ALA A 234 -7.71 -13.03 -15.38
N HIS A 235 -8.08 -11.83 -15.79
CA HIS A 235 -7.57 -11.20 -17.01
C HIS A 235 -6.38 -10.26 -16.76
N LEU A 236 -6.06 -9.96 -15.51
CA LEU A 236 -4.99 -8.99 -15.19
C LEU A 236 -3.62 -9.43 -15.75
N GLY A 237 -3.18 -10.64 -15.44
CA GLY A 237 -1.90 -11.17 -15.95
C GLY A 237 -1.85 -11.27 -17.50
N PRO A 238 -2.85 -11.89 -18.16
CA PRO A 238 -2.91 -11.90 -19.62
C PRO A 238 -2.86 -10.52 -20.26
N THR A 239 -3.57 -9.53 -19.70
CA THR A 239 -3.58 -8.15 -20.22
C THR A 239 -2.20 -7.49 -20.07
N ILE A 240 -1.55 -7.66 -18.91
CA ILE A 240 -0.18 -7.17 -18.70
C ILE A 240 0.77 -7.80 -19.73
N GLY A 241 0.69 -9.11 -19.97
CA GLY A 241 1.50 -9.79 -20.97
C GLY A 241 1.31 -9.25 -22.39
N GLN A 242 0.06 -8.98 -22.80
CA GLN A 242 -0.24 -8.40 -24.11
C GLN A 242 0.32 -6.97 -24.26
N ILE A 243 0.17 -6.15 -23.24
CA ILE A 243 0.70 -4.78 -23.24
C ILE A 243 2.24 -4.82 -23.28
N ALA A 244 2.86 -5.68 -22.47
CA ALA A 244 4.32 -5.84 -22.47
C ALA A 244 4.87 -6.25 -23.84
N ALA A 245 4.23 -7.22 -24.51
CA ALA A 245 4.59 -7.61 -25.87
C ALA A 245 4.52 -6.41 -26.84
N ALA A 246 3.45 -5.62 -26.79
CA ALA A 246 3.31 -4.44 -27.63
C ALA A 246 4.32 -3.31 -27.32
N LEU A 247 4.87 -3.26 -26.10
CA LEU A 247 5.94 -2.33 -25.73
C LEU A 247 7.31 -2.79 -26.21
N THR A 248 7.53 -4.12 -26.28
CA THR A 248 8.79 -4.72 -26.75
C THR A 248 8.96 -4.61 -28.27
N ASP A 249 7.86 -4.57 -29.03
CA ASP A 249 7.85 -4.50 -30.50
C ASP A 249 8.10 -3.07 -31.05
N ARG A 250 8.45 -2.11 -30.18
CA ARG A 250 8.78 -0.71 -30.55
C ARG A 250 10.28 -0.52 -30.72
#